data_198fba914f8bc3a86a63d82e47094342
#
_entry.id   198fba914f8bc3a86a63d82e47094342
#
_cell.length_a   1.000
_cell.length_b   1.000
_cell.length_c   1.000
_cell.angle_alpha   90.00
_cell.angle_beta   90.00
_cell.angle_gamma   90.00
#
_symmetry.space_group_name_H-M   'P 1'
#
loop_
_entity.id
_entity.type
_entity.pdbx_description
1 polymer ?
#
loop_
_entity_poly.entity_id
_entity_poly.type
_entity_poly.pdbx_seq_one_letter_code
_entity_poly.pdbx_strand_id
1 'polypeptide(L)'
;DFQLLNEAREKLEHIVDVYCEAHKLKKPRMRRRAARRDYLKLSKCKKRTAKKIREGVRKQLQYIRRDIGFIADIIQKTHLKVSEKVADLLMVLCQDLVQVKMRNFSPF
;
A
#
# COMPACT_ATOMS: atom_id res chain seq x y z
N ASP A 1 -10.57 -5.85 -4.26
CA ASP A 1 -10.40 -7.00 -3.40
C ASP A 1 -9.31 -6.74 -2.37
N PHE A 2 -9.63 -6.91 -1.10
CA PHE A 2 -8.69 -6.61 0.00
C PHE A 2 -7.48 -7.55 0.01
N GLN A 3 -7.60 -8.76 -0.52
CA GLN A 3 -6.48 -9.70 -0.64
C GLN A 3 -5.42 -9.19 -1.62
N LEU A 4 -5.85 -8.69 -2.77
CA LEU A 4 -4.94 -8.09 -3.76
C LEU A 4 -4.26 -6.84 -3.21
N LEU A 5 -4.98 -6.05 -2.41
CA LEU A 5 -4.42 -4.88 -1.75
C LEU A 5 -3.35 -5.27 -0.74
N ASN A 6 -3.56 -6.34 0.01
CA ASN A 6 -2.55 -6.84 0.95
C ASN A 6 -1.29 -7.28 0.22
N GLU A 7 -1.42 -8.01 -0.89
CA GLU A 7 -0.28 -8.43 -1.71
C GLU A 7 0.48 -7.23 -2.26
N ALA A 8 -0.24 -6.21 -2.75
CA ALA A 8 0.36 -4.99 -3.25
C ALA A 8 1.13 -4.25 -2.14
N ARG A 9 0.55 -4.16 -0.94
CA ARG A 9 1.20 -3.56 0.22
C ARG A 9 2.50 -4.28 0.57
N GLU A 10 2.49 -5.59 0.60
CA GLU A 10 3.69 -6.40 0.89
C GLU A 10 4.79 -6.16 -0.15
N LYS A 11 4.44 -6.05 -1.42
CA LYS A 11 5.39 -5.72 -2.48
C LYS A 11 6.01 -4.34 -2.28
N LEU A 12 5.21 -3.34 -1.89
CA LEU A 12 5.72 -2.00 -1.59
C LEU A 12 6.65 -1.99 -0.39
N GLU A 13 6.33 -2.74 0.66
CA GLU A 13 7.21 -2.90 1.83
C GLU A 13 8.57 -3.48 1.42
N HIS A 14 8.56 -4.49 0.56
CA HIS A 14 9.79 -5.09 0.05
C HIS A 14 10.61 -4.09 -0.77
N ILE A 15 9.98 -3.30 -1.61
CA ILE A 15 10.65 -2.26 -2.41
C ILE A 15 11.32 -1.24 -1.49
N VAL A 16 10.64 -0.79 -0.44
CA VAL A 16 11.22 0.14 0.53
C VAL A 16 12.45 -0.48 1.20
N ASP A 17 12.36 -1.74 1.61
CA ASP A 17 13.48 -2.45 2.22
C ASP A 17 14.69 -2.51 1.31
N VAL A 18 14.48 -2.91 0.05
CA VAL A 18 15.55 -3.04 -0.95
C VAL A 18 16.23 -1.68 -1.18
N TYR A 19 15.45 -0.63 -1.35
CA TYR A 19 16.01 0.69 -1.63
C TYR A 19 16.74 1.27 -0.40
N CYS A 20 16.20 1.10 0.78
CA CYS A 20 16.87 1.56 2.01
C CYS A 20 18.19 0.82 2.24
N GLU A 21 18.24 -0.47 2.01
CA GLU A 21 19.46 -1.26 2.15
C GLU A 21 20.50 -0.88 1.09
N ALA A 22 20.08 -0.71 -0.17
CA ALA A 22 20.98 -0.34 -1.27
C ALA A 22 21.62 1.03 -1.06
N HIS A 23 20.91 1.98 -0.49
CA HIS A 23 21.37 3.34 -0.29
C HIS A 23 21.76 3.66 1.16
N LYS A 24 21.80 2.67 2.02
CA LYS A 24 22.14 2.79 3.46
C LYS A 24 21.30 3.85 4.16
N LEU A 25 20.01 3.92 3.82
CA LEU A 25 19.06 4.83 4.43
C LEU A 25 18.38 4.18 5.62
N LYS A 26 18.00 4.99 6.60
CA LYS A 26 17.21 4.53 7.72
C LYS A 26 15.80 4.15 7.22
N LYS A 27 15.34 2.94 7.56
CA LYS A 27 14.02 2.48 7.19
C LYS A 27 12.94 3.31 7.90
N PRO A 28 11.92 3.81 7.17
CA PRO A 28 10.83 4.53 7.79
C PRO A 28 9.97 3.59 8.64
N ARG A 29 9.24 4.16 9.59
CA ARG A 29 8.32 3.39 10.44
C ARG A 29 7.07 3.04 9.64
N MET A 30 7.01 1.81 9.16
CA MET A 30 5.97 1.35 8.21
C MET A 30 4.87 0.55 8.89
N ARG A 31 4.48 0.61 9.98
CA ARG A 31 3.36 -0.09 10.63
C ARG A 31 2.97 -1.45 10.02
N ARG A 32 3.98 -2.24 9.61
CA ARG A 32 3.77 -3.53 8.93
C ARG A 32 2.98 -4.52 9.78
N ARG A 33 3.28 -4.58 11.07
CA ARG A 33 2.61 -5.49 11.99
C ARG A 33 1.14 -5.14 12.15
N ALA A 34 0.84 -3.85 12.25
CA ALA A 34 -0.54 -3.38 12.33
C ALA A 34 -1.31 -3.68 11.04
N ALA A 35 -0.69 -3.43 9.89
CA ALA A 35 -1.31 -3.69 8.59
C ALA A 35 -1.59 -5.19 8.39
N ARG A 36 -0.65 -6.05 8.73
CA ARG A 36 -0.83 -7.50 8.66
C ARG A 36 -1.91 -7.98 9.63
N ARG A 37 -1.93 -7.45 10.84
CA ARG A 37 -2.94 -7.78 11.83
C ARG A 37 -4.34 -7.41 11.34
N ASP A 38 -4.51 -6.23 10.78
CA ASP A 38 -5.79 -5.77 10.23
C ASP A 38 -6.25 -6.66 9.08
N TYR A 39 -5.33 -7.04 8.19
CA TYR A 39 -5.63 -7.97 7.11
C TYR A 39 -6.05 -9.33 7.63
N LEU A 40 -5.30 -9.92 8.55
CA LEU A 40 -5.59 -11.24 9.11
C LEU A 40 -6.91 -11.25 9.87
N LYS A 41 -7.21 -10.19 10.61
CA LYS A 41 -8.47 -10.05 11.33
C LYS A 41 -9.66 -10.14 10.38
N LEU A 42 -9.60 -9.43 9.27
CA LEU A 42 -10.67 -9.47 8.27
C LEU A 42 -10.71 -10.81 7.54
N SER A 43 -9.56 -11.35 7.19
CA SER A 43 -9.44 -12.64 6.49
C SER A 43 -10.01 -13.80 7.31
N LYS A 44 -9.83 -13.79 8.62
CA LYS A 44 -10.32 -14.82 9.54
C LYS A 44 -11.75 -14.59 10.01
N CYS A 45 -12.35 -13.46 9.68
CA CYS A 45 -13.70 -13.15 10.10
C CYS A 45 -14.72 -14.05 9.37
N LYS A 46 -15.53 -14.77 10.14
CA LYS A 46 -16.54 -15.70 9.58
C LYS A 46 -17.72 -14.97 8.96
N LYS A 47 -18.12 -13.85 9.53
CA LYS A 47 -19.24 -13.02 9.03
C LYS A 47 -18.69 -11.70 8.51
N ARG A 48 -18.28 -11.69 7.24
CA ARG A 48 -17.80 -10.48 6.58
C ARG A 48 -18.99 -9.71 6.03
N THR A 49 -19.34 -8.61 6.71
CA THR A 49 -20.34 -7.68 6.19
C THR A 49 -19.70 -6.75 5.17
N ALA A 50 -20.52 -6.16 4.29
CA ALA A 50 -20.05 -5.16 3.34
C ALA A 50 -19.33 -3.99 4.04
N LYS A 51 -19.81 -3.60 5.22
CA LYS A 51 -19.19 -2.55 6.03
C LYS A 51 -17.79 -2.95 6.49
N LYS A 52 -17.61 -4.18 6.99
CA LYS A 52 -16.30 -4.67 7.44
C LYS A 52 -15.30 -4.75 6.29
N ILE A 53 -15.74 -5.20 5.12
CA ILE A 53 -14.90 -5.28 3.93
C ILE A 53 -14.47 -3.88 3.50
N ARG A 54 -15.39 -2.90 3.47
CA ARG A 54 -15.06 -1.51 3.12
C ARG A 54 -14.06 -0.89 4.08
N GLU A 55 -14.22 -1.12 5.38
CA GLU A 55 -13.26 -0.62 6.39
C GLU A 55 -11.88 -1.26 6.21
N GLY A 56 -11.83 -2.57 5.96
CA GLY A 56 -10.58 -3.28 5.70
C GLY A 56 -9.87 -2.77 4.45
N VAL A 57 -10.62 -2.58 3.36
CA VAL A 57 -10.09 -2.00 2.13
C VAL A 57 -9.54 -0.59 2.38
N ARG A 58 -10.29 0.25 3.08
CA ARG A 58 -9.86 1.61 3.41
C ARG A 58 -8.56 1.63 4.19
N LYS A 59 -8.42 0.76 5.20
CA LYS A 59 -7.20 0.66 6.00
C LYS A 59 -6.01 0.23 5.16
N GLN A 60 -6.17 -0.79 4.32
CA GLN A 60 -5.09 -1.24 3.44
C GLN A 60 -4.68 -0.16 2.45
N LEU A 61 -5.63 0.60 1.90
CA LEU A 61 -5.33 1.72 1.02
C LEU A 61 -4.56 2.83 1.73
N GLN A 62 -4.85 3.11 2.99
CA GLN A 62 -4.09 4.07 3.79
C GLN A 62 -2.64 3.63 3.95
N TYR A 63 -2.41 2.35 4.25
CA TYR A 63 -1.05 1.80 4.36
C TYR A 63 -0.30 1.87 3.02
N ILE A 64 -0.97 1.49 1.93
CA ILE A 64 -0.40 1.56 0.58
C ILE A 64 -0.02 2.99 0.22
N ARG A 65 -0.91 3.95 0.48
CA ARG A 65 -0.66 5.37 0.21
C ARG A 65 0.57 5.88 0.96
N ARG A 66 0.72 5.48 2.22
CA ARG A 66 1.89 5.83 3.04
C ARG A 66 3.16 5.22 2.46
N ASP A 67 3.11 3.95 2.06
CA ASP A 67 4.26 3.25 1.47
C ASP A 67 4.70 3.90 0.16
N ILE A 68 3.75 4.28 -0.69
CA ILE A 68 4.04 5.01 -1.93
C ILE A 68 4.73 6.34 -1.61
N GLY A 69 4.29 7.05 -0.58
CA GLY A 69 4.93 8.28 -0.12
C GLY A 69 6.38 8.07 0.30
N PHE A 70 6.68 6.98 1.01
CA PHE A 70 8.04 6.63 1.39
C PHE A 70 8.92 6.35 0.19
N ILE A 71 8.39 5.62 -0.80
CA ILE A 71 9.13 5.31 -2.03
C ILE A 71 9.42 6.59 -2.82
N ALA A 72 8.43 7.46 -2.96
CA ALA A 72 8.60 8.76 -3.62
C ALA A 72 9.67 9.61 -2.94
N ASP A 73 9.70 9.64 -1.61
CA ASP A 73 10.71 10.33 -0.82
C ASP A 73 12.11 9.77 -1.09
N ILE A 74 12.26 8.44 -1.10
CA ILE A 74 13.53 7.77 -1.36
C ILE A 74 14.04 8.12 -2.76
N ILE A 75 13.17 8.05 -3.76
CA ILE A 75 13.51 8.37 -5.14
C ILE A 75 14.00 9.82 -5.24
N GLN A 76 13.31 10.74 -4.59
CA GLN A 76 13.66 12.16 -4.60
C GLN A 76 15.00 12.44 -3.91
N LYS A 77 15.28 11.79 -2.78
CA LYS A 77 16.52 11.96 -2.03
C LYS A 77 17.73 11.35 -2.71
N THR A 78 17.56 10.24 -3.40
CA THR A 78 18.65 9.46 -3.98
C THR A 78 18.82 9.69 -5.48
N HIS A 79 17.91 10.44 -6.12
CA HIS A 79 17.84 10.60 -7.58
C HIS A 79 17.86 9.25 -8.32
N LEU A 80 17.22 8.26 -7.71
CA LEU A 80 17.23 6.90 -8.20
C LEU A 80 16.41 6.77 -9.48
N LYS A 81 16.95 6.07 -10.47
CA LYS A 81 16.16 5.63 -11.62
C LYS A 81 15.37 4.40 -11.21
N VAL A 82 14.06 4.55 -11.18
CA VAL A 82 13.14 3.47 -10.83
C VAL A 82 13.11 2.46 -11.98
N SER A 83 13.16 1.16 -11.66
CA SER A 83 13.00 0.14 -12.67
C SER A 83 11.61 0.25 -13.31
N GLU A 84 11.49 -0.14 -14.57
CA GLU A 84 10.23 -0.10 -15.31
C GLU A 84 9.12 -0.86 -14.58
N LYS A 85 9.43 -2.01 -14.01
CA LYS A 85 8.48 -2.82 -13.25
C LYS A 85 7.93 -2.08 -12.01
N VAL A 86 8.79 -1.38 -11.29
CA VAL A 86 8.39 -0.60 -10.10
C VAL A 86 7.58 0.60 -10.52
N ALA A 87 7.98 1.31 -11.57
CA ALA A 87 7.23 2.45 -12.10
C ALA A 87 5.82 2.03 -12.52
N ASP A 88 5.68 0.90 -13.22
CA ASP A 88 4.39 0.37 -13.64
C ASP A 88 3.52 0.00 -12.43
N LEU A 89 4.09 -0.65 -11.43
CA LEU A 89 3.37 -1.00 -10.20
C LEU A 89 2.86 0.24 -9.48
N LEU A 90 3.68 1.27 -9.32
CA LEU A 90 3.30 2.52 -8.67
C LEU A 90 2.19 3.23 -9.44
N MET A 91 2.27 3.24 -10.77
CA MET A 91 1.26 3.86 -11.61
C MET A 91 -0.09 3.17 -11.48
N VAL A 92 -0.12 1.83 -11.52
CA VAL A 92 -1.34 1.05 -11.36
C VAL A 92 -1.95 1.28 -9.97
N LEU A 93 -1.14 1.27 -8.92
CA LEU A 93 -1.63 1.49 -7.55
C LEU A 93 -2.18 2.91 -7.37
N CYS A 94 -1.55 3.92 -7.95
CA CYS A 94 -2.06 5.28 -7.90
C CYS A 94 -3.41 5.41 -8.61
N GLN A 95 -3.58 4.75 -9.76
CA GLN A 95 -4.86 4.72 -10.48
C GLN A 95 -5.95 4.04 -9.65
N ASP A 96 -5.63 2.91 -9.03
CA ASP A 96 -6.57 2.18 -8.17
C ASP A 96 -7.01 3.03 -6.98
N LEU A 97 -6.08 3.76 -6.35
CA LEU A 97 -6.39 4.68 -5.26
C LEU A 97 -7.36 5.78 -5.69
N VAL A 98 -7.15 6.35 -6.86
CA VAL A 98 -8.02 7.38 -7.42
C VAL A 98 -9.42 6.82 -7.68
N GLN A 99 -9.50 5.63 -8.29
CA GLN A 99 -10.79 4.99 -8.56
C GLN A 99 -11.58 4.68 -7.29
N VAL A 100 -10.91 4.17 -6.25
CA VAL A 100 -11.56 3.88 -4.97
C VAL A 100 -12.04 5.18 -4.31
N LYS A 101 -11.25 6.25 -4.36
CA LYS A 101 -11.70 7.56 -3.89
C LYS A 101 -12.93 8.05 -4.63
N MET A 102 -12.96 7.93 -5.96
CA MET A 102 -14.12 8.32 -6.76
C MET A 102 -15.37 7.52 -6.39
N ARG A 103 -15.23 6.21 -6.17
CA ARG A 103 -16.35 5.36 -5.75
C ARG A 103 -16.88 5.76 -4.37
N ASN A 104 -15.98 6.10 -3.44
CA ASN A 104 -16.34 6.50 -2.08
C ASN A 104 -16.97 7.88 -2.03
N PHE A 105 -16.67 8.74 -3.00
CA PHE A 105 -17.26 10.06 -3.12
C PHE A 105 -18.50 10.12 -4.00
N SER A 106 -18.90 8.98 -4.57
CA SER A 106 -20.16 8.92 -5.32
C SER A 106 -21.32 9.22 -4.36
N PRO A 107 -22.18 10.21 -4.66
CA PRO A 107 -23.28 10.57 -3.78
C PRO A 107 -24.42 9.55 -3.77
N PHE A 108 -24.25 8.44 -4.39
CA PHE A 108 -25.29 7.41 -4.48
C PHE A 108 -24.93 6.14 -3.76
#